data_072b1962ba6db671b78ea8cc673e2dc5
#
_entry.id   072b1962ba6db671b78ea8cc673e2dc5
#
_cell.length_a   1.000
_cell.length_b   1.000
_cell.length_c   1.000
_cell.angle_alpha   90.00
_cell.angle_beta   90.00
_cell.angle_gamma   90.00
#
_symmetry.space_group_name_H-M   'P 1'
#
loop_
_entity.id
_entity.type
_entity.pdbx_description
1 polymer ?
#
loop_
_entity_poly.entity_id
_entity_poly.type
_entity_poly.pdbx_seq_one_letter_code
_entity_poly.pdbx_strand_id
1 'polypeptide(L)'
;MGRIAWVVRADRPCAATNPHINEPPRRALTSGPGVFIRRTVAAAATRRRYPSAMAIHADTHDDLRLFQTGEHACGYWSDRRARDLVLDPHDPRLGAIYPQALAWGFRRSGDLVYRPHCEQCRACVPVRIAVDAFHPDRSQRRCLTRNQDLVVRVVAAERTDEQLALYRQYLTYRHPGGGMDEHGATEFDQFLIGGWSHGRFLEIREPAIAHLPGRLLAVAVTDVTEHALSAVYTFYAPEAAARSLGTFAILQQIQWAQRERRAHVYLGYWIEGHAKMNYKRRFSALEAYDGRHWCDLPAHPSGT
;
A
#
# COMPACT_ATOMS: atom_id res chain seq x y z
N MET A 1 33.88 -4.07 14.83
CA MET A 1 32.82 -5.10 14.74
C MET A 1 31.84 -4.87 15.88
N GLY A 2 30.81 -4.06 15.67
CA GLY A 2 29.83 -3.72 16.70
C GLY A 2 28.52 -4.45 16.41
N ARG A 3 28.14 -5.38 17.26
CA ARG A 3 26.84 -6.03 17.25
C ARG A 3 25.81 -5.04 17.82
N ILE A 4 24.80 -4.65 17.04
CA ILE A 4 23.64 -3.92 17.55
C ILE A 4 22.54 -4.92 17.80
N ALA A 5 22.28 -5.21 19.08
CA ALA A 5 21.13 -5.98 19.53
C ALA A 5 19.94 -5.03 19.67
N TRP A 6 18.80 -5.37 19.06
CA TRP A 6 17.56 -4.63 19.23
C TRP A 6 16.80 -5.21 20.42
N VAL A 7 16.64 -4.42 21.46
CA VAL A 7 15.72 -4.69 22.58
C VAL A 7 14.40 -4.00 22.22
N VAL A 8 13.37 -4.80 21.98
CA VAL A 8 11.99 -4.31 21.88
C VAL A 8 11.55 -3.87 23.27
N ARG A 9 11.45 -2.59 23.51
CA ARG A 9 10.72 -2.03 24.65
C ARG A 9 9.35 -1.58 24.13
N ALA A 10 8.32 -2.15 24.73
CA ALA A 10 6.96 -1.66 24.62
C ALA A 10 6.84 -0.28 25.29
N ASP A 11 5.92 0.53 24.78
CA ASP A 11 5.37 1.75 25.38
C ASP A 11 6.27 3.00 25.41
N ARG A 12 6.27 3.71 24.26
CA ARG A 12 6.26 5.19 24.27
C ARG A 12 5.20 5.68 23.28
N PRO A 13 4.36 6.65 23.67
CA PRO A 13 3.45 7.29 22.71
C PRO A 13 4.26 7.94 21.61
N CYS A 14 3.83 7.75 20.35
CA CYS A 14 4.37 8.50 19.22
C CYS A 14 4.22 9.99 19.50
N ALA A 15 5.30 10.75 19.38
CA ALA A 15 5.25 12.19 19.45
C ALA A 15 4.26 12.70 18.40
N ALA A 16 3.17 13.27 18.84
CA ALA A 16 2.24 13.98 17.99
C ALA A 16 3.02 15.12 17.32
N THR A 17 2.96 15.16 15.99
CA THR A 17 3.41 16.28 15.15
C THR A 17 4.82 16.78 15.41
N ASN A 18 5.76 16.36 14.58
CA ASN A 18 7.06 17.01 14.47
C ASN A 18 6.87 18.32 13.67
N PRO A 19 6.97 19.53 14.28
CA PRO A 19 6.80 20.80 13.57
C PRO A 19 7.94 21.14 12.61
N HIS A 20 8.97 20.30 12.53
CA HIS A 20 10.15 20.51 11.69
C HIS A 20 10.13 19.84 10.31
N ILE A 21 8.97 19.37 9.85
CA ILE A 21 8.85 18.73 8.52
C ILE A 21 9.07 19.72 7.35
N ASN A 22 9.08 21.03 7.62
CA ASN A 22 9.19 22.07 6.59
C ASN A 22 10.47 22.92 6.60
N GLU A 23 11.48 22.63 7.41
CA GLU A 23 12.75 23.34 7.33
C GLU A 23 13.73 22.63 6.39
N PRO A 24 14.31 23.35 5.40
CA PRO A 24 15.31 22.77 4.51
C PRO A 24 16.62 22.54 5.27
N PRO A 25 17.30 21.40 5.09
CA PRO A 25 18.57 21.14 5.72
C PRO A 25 19.65 22.08 5.14
N ARG A 26 20.44 22.69 6.01
CA ARG A 26 21.62 23.48 5.66
C ARG A 26 22.62 22.61 4.89
N ARG A 27 23.18 23.20 3.82
CA ARG A 27 24.16 22.62 2.89
C ARG A 27 25.33 21.95 3.62
N ALA A 28 25.63 20.72 3.21
CA ALA A 28 26.97 20.17 3.23
C ALA A 28 27.23 19.46 1.91
N LEU A 29 28.18 19.99 1.14
CA LEU A 29 28.70 19.42 -0.10
C LEU A 29 29.59 18.24 0.24
N THR A 30 29.38 17.10 -0.42
CA THR A 30 30.48 16.30 -1.02
C THR A 30 29.87 15.15 -1.82
N SER A 31 30.24 15.09 -3.09
CA SER A 31 30.01 14.01 -4.02
C SER A 31 30.91 12.80 -3.68
N GLY A 32 30.28 11.62 -3.47
CA GLY A 32 31.00 10.35 -3.34
C GLY A 32 30.14 9.20 -3.88
N PRO A 33 30.75 8.13 -4.43
CA PRO A 33 30.04 7.07 -5.17
C PRO A 33 29.20 6.19 -4.25
N GLY A 34 28.15 5.64 -4.83
CA GLY A 34 27.09 4.78 -4.33
C GLY A 34 27.34 4.04 -3.00
N VAL A 35 26.56 4.40 -1.99
CA VAL A 35 26.59 3.71 -0.68
C VAL A 35 25.65 2.50 -0.75
N PHE A 36 26.23 1.30 -0.69
CA PHE A 36 25.48 0.05 -0.46
C PHE A 36 25.13 -0.04 1.02
N ILE A 37 23.85 -0.01 1.36
CA ILE A 37 23.38 -0.30 2.72
C ILE A 37 23.07 -1.79 2.83
N ARG A 38 23.99 -2.56 3.43
CA ARG A 38 23.71 -3.93 3.86
C ARG A 38 22.96 -3.90 5.20
N ARG A 39 21.79 -4.50 5.25
CA ARG A 39 21.12 -4.85 6.51
C ARG A 39 20.96 -6.36 6.59
N THR A 40 21.62 -6.95 7.56
CA THR A 40 21.56 -8.39 7.89
C THR A 40 20.40 -8.63 8.85
N VAL A 41 19.52 -9.56 8.52
CA VAL A 41 18.48 -10.05 9.43
C VAL A 41 19.02 -11.31 10.10
N ALA A 42 19.30 -11.24 11.40
CA ALA A 42 19.76 -12.38 12.18
C ALA A 42 18.58 -13.17 12.75
N ALA A 43 18.44 -14.43 12.35
CA ALA A 43 17.55 -15.38 13.00
C ALA A 43 18.24 -16.00 14.23
N ALA A 44 17.56 -15.96 15.36
CA ALA A 44 18.03 -16.59 16.60
C ALA A 44 17.75 -18.11 16.55
N ALA A 45 18.79 -18.91 16.41
CA ALA A 45 18.72 -20.37 16.53
C ALA A 45 19.35 -20.83 17.84
N THR A 46 18.59 -21.53 18.65
CA THR A 46 19.03 -22.27 19.84
C THR A 46 19.95 -23.44 19.45
N ARG A 47 21.17 -23.41 19.97
CA ARG A 47 22.20 -24.44 19.70
C ARG A 47 21.90 -25.72 20.46
N ARG A 48 21.63 -26.82 19.72
CA ARG A 48 21.99 -28.20 20.13
C ARG A 48 23.31 -28.59 19.49
N ARG A 49 24.27 -29.05 20.30
CA ARG A 49 25.57 -29.54 19.85
C ARG A 49 25.42 -30.90 19.18
N TYR A 50 25.94 -31.03 17.94
CA TYR A 50 26.31 -32.30 17.30
C TYR A 50 27.68 -32.14 16.64
N PRO A 51 28.46 -33.24 16.47
CA PRO A 51 29.89 -33.17 16.16
C PRO A 51 30.16 -32.93 14.68
N SER A 52 31.34 -32.45 14.43
CA SER A 52 31.96 -32.03 13.16
C SER A 52 31.74 -32.98 11.99
N ALA A 53 31.23 -32.47 10.88
CA ALA A 53 31.49 -32.97 9.53
C ALA A 53 31.42 -31.79 8.54
N MET A 54 32.50 -31.65 7.79
CA MET A 54 32.71 -30.93 6.55
C MET A 54 31.88 -29.65 6.29
N ALA A 55 32.58 -28.52 6.36
CA ALA A 55 32.11 -27.23 5.88
C ALA A 55 31.91 -27.29 4.35
N ILE A 56 30.66 -27.40 3.91
CA ILE A 56 30.24 -26.93 2.60
C ILE A 56 29.95 -25.46 2.79
N HIS A 57 30.78 -24.59 2.21
CA HIS A 57 30.48 -23.18 2.06
C HIS A 57 29.26 -23.06 1.12
N ALA A 58 28.06 -23.02 1.67
CA ALA A 58 26.92 -22.46 0.99
C ALA A 58 27.04 -20.94 1.14
N ASP A 59 27.41 -20.26 0.07
CA ASP A 59 27.22 -18.81 -0.08
C ASP A 59 25.70 -18.52 -0.04
N THR A 60 25.15 -18.46 1.15
CA THR A 60 23.78 -17.95 1.37
C THR A 60 23.86 -16.43 1.33
N HIS A 61 23.83 -15.85 0.13
CA HIS A 61 23.47 -14.45 -0.07
C HIS A 61 21.99 -14.29 0.32
N ASP A 62 21.74 -14.18 1.61
CA ASP A 62 20.41 -13.92 2.19
C ASP A 62 20.13 -12.39 2.23
N ASP A 63 20.95 -11.60 1.54
CA ASP A 63 20.87 -10.15 1.50
C ASP A 63 19.77 -9.70 0.53
N LEU A 64 18.76 -8.99 1.07
CA LEU A 64 17.75 -8.33 0.27
C LEU A 64 18.35 -7.12 -0.46
N ARG A 65 18.27 -7.10 -1.79
CA ARG A 65 18.78 -5.98 -2.58
C ARG A 65 17.75 -4.86 -2.66
N LEU A 66 18.22 -3.64 -2.39
CA LEU A 66 17.46 -2.41 -2.51
C LEU A 66 18.17 -1.48 -3.50
N PHE A 67 17.40 -0.96 -4.43
CA PHE A 67 17.86 0.05 -5.39
C PHE A 67 17.19 1.38 -5.09
N GLN A 68 17.94 2.46 -5.29
CA GLN A 68 17.37 3.79 -5.31
C GLN A 68 17.20 4.22 -6.76
N THR A 69 16.01 4.72 -7.11
CA THR A 69 15.77 5.25 -8.47
C THR A 69 16.54 6.54 -8.70
N GLY A 70 16.78 6.85 -9.97
CA GLY A 70 17.10 8.21 -10.37
C GLY A 70 16.00 9.19 -9.95
N GLU A 71 16.33 10.47 -9.99
CA GLU A 71 15.37 11.52 -9.68
C GLU A 71 14.35 11.69 -10.82
N HIS A 72 13.06 11.73 -10.46
CA HIS A 72 11.96 11.88 -11.40
C HIS A 72 10.92 12.90 -10.89
N ALA A 73 9.95 13.28 -11.72
CA ALA A 73 8.86 14.18 -11.31
C ALA A 73 8.02 13.52 -10.21
N CYS A 74 7.63 14.29 -9.20
CA CYS A 74 6.74 13.78 -8.15
C CYS A 74 5.33 13.56 -8.71
N GLY A 75 4.75 12.39 -8.48
CA GLY A 75 3.39 12.05 -8.92
C GLY A 75 2.26 12.78 -8.15
N TYR A 76 2.60 13.54 -7.10
CA TYR A 76 1.64 14.25 -6.25
C TYR A 76 1.76 15.78 -6.36
N TRP A 77 2.96 16.31 -6.43
CA TRP A 77 3.25 17.73 -6.46
C TRP A 77 4.05 18.06 -7.73
N SER A 78 3.53 18.97 -8.54
CA SER A 78 4.15 19.36 -9.84
C SER A 78 5.48 20.09 -9.68
N ASP A 79 5.71 20.71 -8.53
CA ASP A 79 6.89 21.51 -8.18
C ASP A 79 7.99 20.69 -7.48
N ARG A 80 7.81 19.37 -7.30
CA ARG A 80 8.74 18.53 -6.53
C ARG A 80 9.35 17.43 -7.36
N ARG A 81 10.56 17.04 -6.94
CA ARG A 81 11.26 15.85 -7.44
C ARG A 81 11.13 14.73 -6.46
N ALA A 82 11.09 13.49 -6.97
CA ALA A 82 10.92 12.28 -6.19
C ALA A 82 12.04 11.27 -6.49
N ARG A 83 12.31 10.43 -5.51
CA ARG A 83 13.11 9.21 -5.61
C ARG A 83 12.44 8.12 -4.81
N ASP A 84 12.60 6.89 -5.26
CA ASP A 84 12.06 5.72 -4.58
C ASP A 84 13.16 4.74 -4.21
N LEU A 85 12.99 4.05 -3.08
CA LEU A 85 13.66 2.80 -2.80
C LEU A 85 12.81 1.67 -3.37
N VAL A 86 13.44 0.78 -4.13
CA VAL A 86 12.77 -0.34 -4.81
C VAL A 86 13.46 -1.63 -4.38
N LEU A 87 12.69 -2.65 -4.00
CA LEU A 87 13.20 -4.01 -3.86
C LEU A 87 13.58 -4.55 -5.24
N ASP A 88 14.60 -5.41 -5.30
CA ASP A 88 15.01 -6.04 -6.55
C ASP A 88 13.80 -6.73 -7.21
N PRO A 89 13.31 -6.23 -8.38
CA PRO A 89 12.14 -6.80 -9.03
C PRO A 89 12.36 -8.21 -9.57
N HIS A 90 13.62 -8.65 -9.64
CA HIS A 90 13.99 -10.00 -10.08
C HIS A 90 14.26 -10.96 -8.92
N ASP A 91 14.10 -10.51 -7.65
CA ASP A 91 14.26 -11.39 -6.50
C ASP A 91 13.09 -12.41 -6.47
N PRO A 92 13.35 -13.71 -6.62
CA PRO A 92 12.28 -14.72 -6.65
C PRO A 92 11.51 -14.81 -5.31
N ARG A 93 12.04 -14.20 -4.25
CA ARG A 93 11.44 -14.18 -2.91
C ARG A 93 10.46 -13.04 -2.72
N LEU A 94 10.21 -12.17 -3.73
CA LEU A 94 9.36 -10.97 -3.56
C LEU A 94 7.99 -11.29 -2.93
N GLY A 95 7.34 -12.37 -3.36
CA GLY A 95 6.05 -12.78 -2.79
C GLY A 95 6.14 -13.12 -1.29
N ALA A 96 7.21 -13.80 -0.87
CA ALA A 96 7.44 -14.14 0.53
C ALA A 96 7.87 -12.92 1.37
N ILE A 97 8.59 -11.97 0.78
CA ILE A 97 9.10 -10.77 1.44
C ILE A 97 8.02 -9.68 1.54
N TYR A 98 7.06 -9.66 0.64
CA TYR A 98 6.08 -8.59 0.51
C TYR A 98 5.28 -8.28 1.80
N PRO A 99 4.82 -9.25 2.60
CA PRO A 99 4.18 -8.96 3.88
C PRO A 99 5.07 -8.14 4.82
N GLN A 100 6.36 -8.47 4.86
CA GLN A 100 7.34 -7.72 5.65
C GLN A 100 7.65 -6.34 5.04
N ALA A 101 7.70 -6.25 3.71
CA ALA A 101 7.88 -4.98 3.01
C ALA A 101 6.71 -4.02 3.31
N LEU A 102 5.47 -4.50 3.33
CA LEU A 102 4.30 -3.71 3.78
C LEU A 102 4.49 -3.18 5.21
N ALA A 103 4.99 -4.02 6.12
CA ALA A 103 5.28 -3.61 7.50
C ALA A 103 6.39 -2.54 7.57
N TRP A 104 7.29 -2.47 6.60
CA TRP A 104 8.31 -1.41 6.45
C TRP A 104 7.84 -0.19 5.65
N GLY A 105 6.56 -0.09 5.38
CA GLY A 105 5.97 1.05 4.68
C GLY A 105 6.15 1.03 3.16
N PHE A 106 6.55 -0.09 2.58
CA PHE A 106 6.55 -0.26 1.12
C PHE A 106 5.13 -0.51 0.60
N ARG A 107 4.95 -0.35 -0.68
CA ARG A 107 3.75 -0.73 -1.41
C ARG A 107 4.11 -1.29 -2.79
N ARG A 108 3.14 -1.88 -3.47
CA ARG A 108 3.29 -2.40 -4.83
C ARG A 108 2.73 -1.44 -5.89
N SER A 109 3.36 -1.44 -7.04
CA SER A 109 2.81 -0.91 -8.30
C SER A 109 3.25 -1.86 -9.41
N GLY A 110 2.32 -2.66 -9.95
CA GLY A 110 2.71 -3.79 -10.80
C GLY A 110 3.61 -4.77 -10.04
N ASP A 111 4.73 -5.13 -10.62
CA ASP A 111 5.73 -6.00 -10.01
C ASP A 111 6.73 -5.27 -9.13
N LEU A 112 6.71 -3.94 -9.13
CA LEU A 112 7.62 -3.14 -8.30
C LEU A 112 7.12 -3.01 -6.88
N VAL A 113 7.97 -3.33 -5.91
CA VAL A 113 7.77 -3.03 -4.48
C VAL A 113 8.62 -1.84 -4.12
N TYR A 114 8.00 -0.72 -3.77
CA TYR A 114 8.70 0.54 -3.61
C TYR A 114 8.23 1.34 -2.40
N ARG A 115 9.08 2.27 -1.98
CA ARG A 115 8.77 3.28 -0.97
C ARG A 115 9.44 4.60 -1.33
N PRO A 116 8.71 5.75 -1.32
CA PRO A 116 9.31 7.07 -1.53
C PRO A 116 10.48 7.33 -0.58
N HIS A 117 11.58 7.81 -1.15
CA HIS A 117 12.82 8.12 -0.43
C HIS A 117 13.45 9.40 -0.99
N CYS A 118 12.65 10.45 -1.08
CA CYS A 118 13.06 11.75 -1.61
C CYS A 118 14.09 12.41 -0.69
N GLU A 119 15.05 13.15 -1.24
CA GLU A 119 16.09 13.83 -0.44
C GLU A 119 15.50 14.92 0.46
N GLN A 120 14.59 15.73 -0.08
CA GLN A 120 14.09 16.93 0.57
C GLN A 120 12.61 16.85 0.99
N CYS A 121 11.99 15.65 0.92
CA CYS A 121 10.57 15.51 1.21
C CYS A 121 10.28 14.23 1.97
N ARG A 122 9.40 14.31 2.98
CA ARG A 122 8.91 13.17 3.78
C ARG A 122 7.39 13.13 3.84
N ALA A 123 6.71 13.80 2.90
CA ALA A 123 5.25 13.96 2.91
C ALA A 123 4.48 12.64 2.65
N CYS A 124 5.07 11.67 1.96
CA CYS A 124 4.42 10.39 1.67
C CYS A 124 4.49 9.47 2.90
N VAL A 125 3.51 9.54 3.77
CA VAL A 125 3.42 8.76 5.01
C VAL A 125 2.65 7.47 4.74
N PRO A 126 3.26 6.27 4.92
CA PRO A 126 2.53 5.01 4.82
C PRO A 126 1.45 4.94 5.90
N VAL A 127 0.24 4.52 5.53
CA VAL A 127 -0.87 4.38 6.47
C VAL A 127 -1.57 3.04 6.30
N ARG A 128 -2.10 2.52 7.43
CA ARG A 128 -2.92 1.31 7.50
C ARG A 128 -4.02 1.47 8.55
N ILE A 129 -5.03 0.64 8.48
CA ILE A 129 -6.13 0.59 9.46
C ILE A 129 -5.91 -0.65 10.33
N ALA A 130 -5.93 -0.48 11.66
CA ALA A 130 -6.03 -1.57 12.62
C ALA A 130 -7.48 -2.09 12.64
N VAL A 131 -7.68 -3.29 12.08
CA VAL A 131 -9.01 -3.81 11.72
C VAL A 131 -9.91 -4.02 12.93
N ASP A 132 -9.36 -4.55 14.02
CA ASP A 132 -10.12 -4.86 15.24
C ASP A 132 -10.57 -3.59 16.00
N ALA A 133 -9.82 -2.50 15.85
CA ALA A 133 -10.13 -1.22 16.49
C ALA A 133 -10.95 -0.29 15.58
N PHE A 134 -11.24 -0.70 14.34
CA PHE A 134 -11.97 0.13 13.39
C PHE A 134 -13.46 0.22 13.71
N HIS A 135 -13.98 1.44 13.77
CA HIS A 135 -15.41 1.73 13.89
C HIS A 135 -15.83 2.73 12.80
N PRO A 136 -16.82 2.38 11.95
CA PRO A 136 -17.28 3.28 10.90
C PRO A 136 -17.96 4.54 11.50
N ASP A 137 -17.60 5.72 10.98
CA ASP A 137 -18.26 6.96 11.33
C ASP A 137 -19.68 7.07 10.74
N ARG A 138 -20.39 8.18 11.03
CA ARG A 138 -21.75 8.39 10.53
C ARG A 138 -21.80 8.42 9.00
N SER A 139 -20.81 9.00 8.33
CA SER A 139 -20.77 9.09 6.87
C SER A 139 -20.48 7.74 6.22
N GLN A 140 -19.60 6.95 6.84
CA GLN A 140 -19.26 5.60 6.41
C GLN A 140 -20.44 4.64 6.61
N ARG A 141 -21.16 4.73 7.72
CA ARG A 141 -22.42 3.96 7.90
C ARG A 141 -23.45 4.32 6.83
N ARG A 142 -23.63 5.59 6.50
CA ARG A 142 -24.52 6.00 5.39
C ARG A 142 -24.02 5.49 4.04
N CYS A 143 -22.71 5.42 3.82
CA CYS A 143 -22.14 4.84 2.62
C CYS A 143 -22.46 3.33 2.52
N LEU A 144 -22.33 2.59 3.61
CA LEU A 144 -22.72 1.17 3.66
C LEU A 144 -24.21 0.98 3.37
N THR A 145 -25.09 1.74 4.01
CA THR A 145 -26.55 1.67 3.79
C THR A 145 -26.94 2.03 2.36
N ARG A 146 -26.30 3.06 1.76
CA ARG A 146 -26.57 3.45 0.36
C ARG A 146 -26.25 2.37 -0.65
N ASN A 147 -25.31 1.50 -0.33
CA ASN A 147 -24.79 0.47 -1.23
C ASN A 147 -25.19 -0.96 -0.77
N GLN A 148 -26.16 -1.09 0.14
CA GLN A 148 -26.62 -2.40 0.62
C GLN A 148 -27.28 -3.27 -0.45
N ASP A 149 -27.71 -2.64 -1.57
CA ASP A 149 -28.26 -3.29 -2.75
C ASP A 149 -27.18 -3.93 -3.63
N LEU A 150 -25.92 -3.59 -3.44
CA LEU A 150 -24.84 -4.05 -4.31
C LEU A 150 -24.30 -5.43 -3.88
N VAL A 151 -23.89 -6.20 -4.87
CA VAL A 151 -23.23 -7.50 -4.67
C VAL A 151 -21.74 -7.30 -4.70
N VAL A 152 -21.06 -7.81 -3.66
CA VAL A 152 -19.59 -7.73 -3.53
C VAL A 152 -19.03 -9.15 -3.66
N ARG A 153 -18.07 -9.34 -4.56
CA ARG A 153 -17.43 -10.62 -4.82
C ARG A 153 -15.91 -10.46 -4.84
N VAL A 154 -15.19 -11.43 -4.30
CA VAL A 154 -13.75 -11.55 -4.43
C VAL A 154 -13.47 -12.56 -5.52
N VAL A 155 -12.74 -12.14 -6.56
CA VAL A 155 -12.39 -12.98 -7.71
C VAL A 155 -10.87 -13.00 -7.92
N ALA A 156 -10.38 -13.90 -8.75
CA ALA A 156 -8.97 -13.91 -9.14
C ALA A 156 -8.59 -12.57 -9.80
N ALA A 157 -7.33 -12.17 -9.67
CA ALA A 157 -6.82 -10.98 -10.34
C ALA A 157 -6.50 -11.32 -11.80
N GLU A 158 -7.55 -11.54 -12.57
CA GLU A 158 -7.51 -11.84 -14.00
C GLU A 158 -8.34 -10.80 -14.73
N ARG A 159 -7.80 -10.23 -15.80
CA ARG A 159 -8.47 -9.18 -16.55
C ARG A 159 -9.62 -9.75 -17.38
N THR A 160 -10.77 -9.11 -17.29
CA THR A 160 -11.89 -9.30 -18.21
C THR A 160 -12.11 -8.06 -19.10
N ASP A 161 -12.80 -8.20 -20.22
CA ASP A 161 -13.12 -7.07 -21.10
C ASP A 161 -14.00 -6.03 -20.38
N GLU A 162 -14.93 -6.47 -19.52
CA GLU A 162 -15.77 -5.58 -18.72
C GLU A 162 -14.95 -4.76 -17.72
N GLN A 163 -13.98 -5.39 -17.04
CA GLN A 163 -13.07 -4.70 -16.12
C GLN A 163 -12.17 -3.71 -16.86
N LEU A 164 -11.64 -4.07 -18.03
CA LEU A 164 -10.82 -3.18 -18.85
C LEU A 164 -11.62 -1.97 -19.36
N ALA A 165 -12.85 -2.20 -19.81
CA ALA A 165 -13.74 -1.11 -20.25
C ALA A 165 -14.02 -0.13 -19.10
N LEU A 166 -14.36 -0.63 -17.90
CA LEU A 166 -14.58 0.18 -16.72
C LEU A 166 -13.31 0.95 -16.32
N TYR A 167 -12.14 0.31 -16.37
CA TYR A 167 -10.86 0.95 -16.05
C TYR A 167 -10.57 2.12 -16.98
N ARG A 168 -10.69 1.95 -18.30
CA ARG A 168 -10.51 3.01 -19.29
C ARG A 168 -11.47 4.19 -19.06
N GLN A 169 -12.75 3.89 -18.83
CA GLN A 169 -13.76 4.91 -18.53
C GLN A 169 -13.38 5.71 -17.27
N TYR A 170 -12.92 5.04 -16.23
CA TYR A 170 -12.47 5.68 -14.99
C TYR A 170 -11.24 6.56 -15.21
N LEU A 171 -10.23 6.10 -15.96
CA LEU A 171 -9.02 6.85 -16.23
C LEU A 171 -9.30 8.13 -17.02
N THR A 172 -10.10 8.06 -18.08
CA THR A 172 -10.52 9.22 -18.87
C THR A 172 -11.24 10.26 -17.99
N TYR A 173 -12.08 9.79 -17.06
CA TYR A 173 -12.79 10.68 -16.13
C TYR A 173 -11.86 11.29 -15.05
N ARG A 174 -10.97 10.50 -14.47
CA ARG A 174 -10.23 10.87 -13.25
C ARG A 174 -8.85 11.43 -13.51
N HIS A 175 -8.22 11.07 -14.63
CA HIS A 175 -6.84 11.39 -14.97
C HIS A 175 -6.68 11.96 -16.40
N PRO A 176 -7.53 12.92 -16.82
CA PRO A 176 -7.44 13.46 -18.18
C PRO A 176 -6.07 14.09 -18.41
N GLY A 177 -5.38 13.69 -19.48
CA GLY A 177 -4.04 14.20 -19.85
C GLY A 177 -2.92 13.80 -18.88
N GLY A 178 -3.15 12.81 -18.01
CA GLY A 178 -2.17 12.39 -16.99
C GLY A 178 -1.27 11.23 -17.41
N GLY A 179 -1.28 10.83 -18.69
CA GLY A 179 -0.49 9.69 -19.22
C GLY A 179 -1.08 8.31 -18.88
N MET A 180 -1.93 8.20 -17.85
CA MET A 180 -2.66 6.97 -17.54
C MET A 180 -3.91 6.78 -18.41
N ASP A 181 -4.42 7.82 -19.02
CA ASP A 181 -5.58 7.80 -19.91
C ASP A 181 -5.32 7.01 -21.21
N GLU A 182 -4.07 6.76 -21.57
CA GLU A 182 -3.65 5.93 -22.69
C GLU A 182 -3.50 4.43 -22.34
N HIS A 183 -3.74 4.03 -21.07
CA HIS A 183 -3.59 2.65 -20.64
C HIS A 183 -4.53 1.70 -21.39
N GLY A 184 -3.91 0.70 -22.03
CA GLY A 184 -4.58 -0.41 -22.69
C GLY A 184 -4.63 -1.67 -21.81
N ALA A 185 -4.75 -2.82 -22.47
CA ALA A 185 -4.78 -4.11 -21.82
C ALA A 185 -3.43 -4.45 -21.16
N THR A 186 -2.33 -4.13 -21.85
CA THR A 186 -0.96 -4.40 -21.36
C THR A 186 -0.68 -3.61 -20.10
N GLU A 187 -0.97 -2.31 -20.08
CA GLU A 187 -0.76 -1.45 -18.92
C GLU A 187 -1.69 -1.82 -17.76
N PHE A 188 -2.93 -2.26 -18.05
CA PHE A 188 -3.83 -2.82 -17.03
C PHE A 188 -3.16 -4.01 -16.34
N ASP A 189 -2.69 -4.99 -17.13
CA ASP A 189 -2.07 -6.21 -16.59
C ASP A 189 -0.78 -5.86 -15.82
N GLN A 190 0.08 -5.04 -16.39
CA GLN A 190 1.34 -4.62 -15.75
C GLN A 190 1.15 -3.83 -14.47
N PHE A 191 0.12 -2.99 -14.37
CA PHE A 191 -0.09 -2.12 -13.21
C PHE A 191 -0.91 -2.78 -12.10
N LEU A 192 -1.95 -3.55 -12.46
CA LEU A 192 -2.93 -4.06 -11.49
C LEU A 192 -2.68 -5.53 -11.12
N ILE A 193 -2.18 -6.34 -12.06
CA ILE A 193 -1.93 -7.75 -11.86
C ILE A 193 -0.43 -7.94 -11.64
N GLY A 194 0.01 -8.15 -10.41
CA GLY A 194 1.41 -8.46 -10.12
C GLY A 194 1.69 -9.95 -10.35
N GLY A 195 2.76 -10.27 -11.09
CA GLY A 195 3.11 -11.65 -11.46
C GLY A 195 3.46 -12.54 -10.26
N TRP A 196 3.95 -11.97 -9.17
CA TRP A 196 4.31 -12.66 -7.93
C TRP A 196 3.32 -12.42 -6.78
N SER A 197 2.37 -11.48 -6.91
CA SER A 197 1.46 -11.10 -5.83
C SER A 197 0.27 -12.05 -5.73
N HIS A 198 -0.23 -12.27 -4.52
CA HIS A 198 -1.51 -12.93 -4.29
C HIS A 198 -2.67 -11.94 -4.43
N GLY A 199 -2.71 -11.24 -5.57
CA GLY A 199 -3.73 -10.26 -5.89
C GLY A 199 -5.12 -10.88 -6.02
N ARG A 200 -6.13 -10.11 -5.61
CA ARG A 200 -7.55 -10.39 -5.84
C ARG A 200 -8.24 -9.12 -6.30
N PHE A 201 -9.29 -9.28 -7.08
CA PHE A 201 -10.20 -8.20 -7.40
C PHE A 201 -11.45 -8.33 -6.53
N LEU A 202 -11.74 -7.29 -5.76
CA LEU A 202 -13.01 -7.14 -5.09
C LEU A 202 -13.93 -6.39 -6.05
N GLU A 203 -14.82 -7.12 -6.72
CA GLU A 203 -15.83 -6.57 -7.63
C GLU A 203 -17.05 -6.11 -6.85
N ILE A 204 -17.56 -4.95 -7.23
CA ILE A 204 -18.80 -4.37 -6.73
C ILE A 204 -19.75 -4.24 -7.92
N ARG A 205 -20.89 -4.96 -7.85
CA ARG A 205 -21.83 -5.10 -8.96
C ARG A 205 -23.26 -4.74 -8.54
N GLU A 206 -24.06 -4.34 -9.48
CA GLU A 206 -25.51 -4.35 -9.33
C GLU A 206 -26.01 -5.80 -9.11
N PRO A 207 -27.21 -6.02 -8.54
CA PRO A 207 -27.79 -7.34 -8.46
C PRO A 207 -27.97 -7.97 -9.86
N ALA A 208 -27.86 -9.30 -9.91
CA ALA A 208 -28.18 -10.04 -11.14
C ALA A 208 -29.65 -9.89 -11.51
N ILE A 209 -29.96 -9.78 -12.80
CA ILE A 209 -31.32 -9.73 -13.33
C ILE A 209 -31.46 -10.88 -14.33
N ALA A 210 -32.50 -11.71 -14.15
CA ALA A 210 -32.85 -12.81 -15.08
C ALA A 210 -31.63 -13.67 -15.48
N HIS A 211 -30.82 -14.10 -14.52
CA HIS A 211 -29.61 -14.91 -14.72
C HIS A 211 -28.40 -14.20 -15.39
N LEU A 212 -28.53 -12.94 -15.77
CA LEU A 212 -27.41 -12.14 -16.25
C LEU A 212 -26.69 -11.51 -15.05
N PRO A 213 -25.35 -11.56 -15.02
CA PRO A 213 -24.60 -10.89 -13.97
C PRO A 213 -24.93 -9.39 -13.99
N GLY A 214 -25.12 -8.80 -12.79
CA GLY A 214 -25.32 -7.36 -12.67
C GLY A 214 -24.12 -6.59 -13.19
N ARG A 215 -24.34 -5.37 -13.65
CA ARG A 215 -23.32 -4.48 -14.19
C ARG A 215 -22.20 -4.26 -13.17
N LEU A 216 -20.95 -4.29 -13.61
CA LEU A 216 -19.79 -3.98 -12.80
C LEU A 216 -19.72 -2.47 -12.55
N LEU A 217 -19.72 -2.08 -11.28
CA LEU A 217 -19.66 -0.68 -10.87
C LEU A 217 -18.29 -0.26 -10.33
N ALA A 218 -17.56 -1.18 -9.70
CA ALA A 218 -16.21 -0.90 -9.21
C ALA A 218 -15.38 -2.17 -9.08
N VAL A 219 -14.07 -1.99 -9.13
CA VAL A 219 -13.07 -3.01 -8.83
C VAL A 219 -12.07 -2.42 -7.85
N ALA A 220 -11.86 -3.09 -6.71
CA ALA A 220 -10.76 -2.77 -5.81
C ALA A 220 -9.70 -3.87 -5.89
N VAL A 221 -8.55 -3.49 -6.47
CA VAL A 221 -7.37 -4.34 -6.53
C VAL A 221 -6.79 -4.46 -5.14
N THR A 222 -6.68 -5.68 -4.66
CA THR A 222 -6.32 -5.98 -3.26
C THR A 222 -5.29 -7.09 -3.22
N ASP A 223 -4.13 -6.82 -2.64
CA ASP A 223 -3.20 -7.90 -2.34
C ASP A 223 -3.57 -8.55 -1.01
N VAL A 224 -3.48 -9.87 -0.98
CA VAL A 224 -3.82 -10.69 0.18
C VAL A 224 -2.54 -11.27 0.76
N THR A 225 -2.30 -11.00 2.03
CA THR A 225 -1.21 -11.63 2.80
C THR A 225 -1.78 -12.42 3.96
N GLU A 226 -0.98 -13.21 4.65
CA GLU A 226 -1.45 -14.01 5.78
C GLU A 226 -2.16 -13.16 6.86
N HIS A 227 -1.62 -11.97 7.16
CA HIS A 227 -2.09 -11.14 8.29
C HIS A 227 -2.72 -9.81 7.90
N ALA A 228 -2.77 -9.49 6.60
CA ALA A 228 -3.26 -8.19 6.15
C ALA A 228 -3.82 -8.22 4.73
N LEU A 229 -4.59 -7.18 4.40
CA LEU A 229 -4.91 -6.80 3.03
C LEU A 229 -4.16 -5.51 2.67
N SER A 230 -3.83 -5.34 1.38
CA SER A 230 -3.30 -4.08 0.86
C SER A 230 -4.21 -3.57 -0.25
N ALA A 231 -4.83 -2.40 -0.03
CA ALA A 231 -5.62 -1.70 -1.03
C ALA A 231 -4.68 -1.04 -2.04
N VAL A 232 -4.47 -1.70 -3.19
CA VAL A 232 -3.52 -1.25 -4.22
C VAL A 232 -4.10 -0.13 -5.06
N TYR A 233 -5.27 -0.37 -5.66
CA TYR A 233 -5.94 0.58 -6.52
C TYR A 233 -7.45 0.32 -6.56
N THR A 234 -8.25 1.37 -6.81
CA THR A 234 -9.70 1.23 -6.99
C THR A 234 -10.15 2.09 -8.15
N PHE A 235 -10.88 1.49 -9.08
CA PHE A 235 -11.53 2.19 -10.18
C PHE A 235 -13.02 1.87 -10.18
N TYR A 236 -13.84 2.82 -10.64
CA TYR A 236 -15.31 2.71 -10.56
C TYR A 236 -15.99 3.52 -11.66
N ALA A 237 -17.26 3.18 -11.94
CA ALA A 237 -18.12 3.83 -12.89
C ALA A 237 -18.32 5.31 -12.52
N PRO A 238 -17.89 6.28 -13.36
CA PRO A 238 -18.00 7.71 -13.06
C PRO A 238 -19.44 8.16 -12.78
N GLU A 239 -20.42 7.61 -13.47
CA GLU A 239 -21.84 7.90 -13.28
C GLU A 239 -22.38 7.44 -11.92
N ALA A 240 -21.70 6.51 -11.27
CA ALA A 240 -22.02 6.04 -9.93
C ALA A 240 -21.28 6.83 -8.82
N ALA A 241 -20.66 7.98 -9.12
CA ALA A 241 -19.86 8.76 -8.16
C ALA A 241 -20.65 9.13 -6.89
N ALA A 242 -21.95 9.39 -6.99
CA ALA A 242 -22.82 9.67 -5.85
C ALA A 242 -22.89 8.54 -4.81
N ARG A 243 -22.56 7.30 -5.19
CA ARG A 243 -22.50 6.12 -4.31
C ARG A 243 -21.25 6.08 -3.44
N SER A 244 -20.24 6.90 -3.72
CA SER A 244 -18.95 6.93 -2.98
C SER A 244 -18.24 5.57 -3.00
N LEU A 245 -18.17 4.92 -4.16
CA LEU A 245 -17.71 3.53 -4.32
C LEU A 245 -16.26 3.31 -3.88
N GLY A 246 -15.39 4.32 -4.00
CA GLY A 246 -14.01 4.22 -3.47
C GLY A 246 -13.98 4.06 -1.93
N THR A 247 -14.83 4.80 -1.21
CA THR A 247 -14.97 4.62 0.25
C THR A 247 -15.63 3.29 0.57
N PHE A 248 -16.68 2.92 -0.17
CA PHE A 248 -17.38 1.65 0.00
C PHE A 248 -16.43 0.46 -0.19
N ALA A 249 -15.57 0.50 -1.19
CA ALA A 249 -14.56 -0.53 -1.45
C ALA A 249 -13.63 -0.76 -0.25
N ILE A 250 -13.11 0.33 0.35
CA ILE A 250 -12.26 0.22 1.55
C ILE A 250 -13.05 -0.37 2.73
N LEU A 251 -14.30 0.05 2.93
CA LEU A 251 -15.15 -0.52 3.98
C LEU A 251 -15.39 -2.02 3.76
N GLN A 252 -15.57 -2.45 2.51
CA GLN A 252 -15.69 -3.87 2.16
C GLN A 252 -14.38 -4.65 2.36
N GLN A 253 -13.22 -4.04 2.07
CA GLN A 253 -11.92 -4.63 2.37
C GLN A 253 -11.71 -4.78 3.89
N ILE A 254 -12.14 -3.81 4.70
CA ILE A 254 -12.10 -3.92 6.17
C ILE A 254 -13.00 -5.06 6.65
N GLN A 255 -14.24 -5.15 6.17
CA GLN A 255 -15.14 -6.25 6.50
C GLN A 255 -14.60 -7.61 6.03
N TRP A 256 -13.94 -7.65 4.89
CA TRP A 256 -13.25 -8.84 4.41
C TRP A 256 -12.11 -9.23 5.36
N ALA A 257 -11.26 -8.28 5.74
CA ALA A 257 -10.19 -8.51 6.70
C ALA A 257 -10.71 -9.02 8.06
N GLN A 258 -11.82 -8.44 8.56
CA GLN A 258 -12.49 -8.91 9.79
C GLN A 258 -12.96 -10.36 9.69
N ARG A 259 -13.64 -10.74 8.60
CA ARG A 259 -14.09 -12.12 8.39
C ARG A 259 -12.95 -13.12 8.37
N GLU A 260 -11.80 -12.74 7.82
CA GLU A 260 -10.62 -13.60 7.73
C GLU A 260 -9.61 -13.39 8.88
N ARG A 261 -9.98 -12.62 9.89
CA ARG A 261 -9.14 -12.31 11.06
C ARG A 261 -7.78 -11.75 10.70
N ARG A 262 -7.73 -10.88 9.68
CA ARG A 262 -6.52 -10.15 9.29
C ARG A 262 -6.42 -8.87 10.09
N ALA A 263 -5.25 -8.61 10.65
CA ALA A 263 -5.05 -7.50 11.58
C ALA A 263 -5.12 -6.11 10.91
N HIS A 264 -4.73 -6.00 9.63
CA HIS A 264 -4.55 -4.67 9.01
C HIS A 264 -5.09 -4.60 7.59
N VAL A 265 -5.53 -3.38 7.20
CA VAL A 265 -5.74 -2.99 5.80
C VAL A 265 -4.81 -1.82 5.48
N TYR A 266 -3.79 -2.07 4.64
CA TYR A 266 -2.86 -1.05 4.19
C TYR A 266 -3.49 -0.19 3.10
N LEU A 267 -3.44 1.15 3.26
CA LEU A 267 -4.02 2.12 2.33
C LEU A 267 -2.97 2.83 1.44
N GLY A 268 -1.72 2.41 1.50
CA GLY A 268 -0.61 3.08 0.80
C GLY A 268 -0.22 4.38 1.50
N TYR A 269 0.07 5.45 0.74
CA TYR A 269 0.55 6.71 1.31
C TYR A 269 -0.58 7.70 1.57
N TRP A 270 -0.51 8.38 2.68
CA TRP A 270 -1.24 9.60 2.98
C TRP A 270 -0.29 10.79 2.85
N ILE A 271 -0.79 11.90 2.32
CA ILE A 271 -0.05 13.16 2.17
C ILE A 271 -0.93 14.26 2.74
N GLU A 272 -0.43 14.92 3.78
CA GLU A 272 -1.14 16.02 4.42
C GLU A 272 -1.41 17.16 3.44
N GLY A 273 -2.62 17.73 3.47
CA GLY A 273 -3.03 18.82 2.58
C GLY A 273 -3.28 18.43 1.14
N HIS A 274 -3.03 17.18 0.73
CA HIS A 274 -3.26 16.75 -0.65
C HIS A 274 -4.70 16.26 -0.85
N ALA A 275 -5.48 16.94 -1.70
CA ALA A 275 -6.91 16.70 -1.88
C ALA A 275 -7.26 15.23 -2.23
N LYS A 276 -6.44 14.56 -3.07
CA LYS A 276 -6.65 13.16 -3.46
C LYS A 276 -6.36 12.16 -2.33
N MET A 277 -5.73 12.59 -1.20
CA MET A 277 -5.28 11.71 -0.12
C MET A 277 -6.01 11.95 1.21
N ASN A 278 -6.67 13.11 1.37
CA ASN A 278 -7.31 13.52 2.62
C ASN A 278 -8.41 12.56 3.10
N TYR A 279 -9.07 11.82 2.19
CA TYR A 279 -10.12 10.87 2.56
C TYR A 279 -9.64 9.78 3.54
N LYS A 280 -8.34 9.45 3.52
CA LYS A 280 -7.78 8.41 4.40
C LYS A 280 -7.86 8.79 5.88
N ARG A 281 -7.80 10.09 6.20
CA ARG A 281 -7.92 10.61 7.57
C ARG A 281 -9.31 10.44 8.19
N ARG A 282 -10.29 10.05 7.40
CA ARG A 282 -11.66 9.81 7.88
C ARG A 282 -11.84 8.40 8.48
N PHE A 283 -10.90 7.50 8.27
CA PHE A 283 -10.97 6.17 8.86
C PHE A 283 -10.45 6.22 10.29
N SER A 284 -11.24 5.67 11.23
CA SER A 284 -10.79 5.44 12.60
C SER A 284 -9.71 4.37 12.66
N ALA A 285 -9.00 4.26 13.77
CA ALA A 285 -7.91 3.31 13.94
C ALA A 285 -6.87 3.36 12.82
N LEU A 286 -6.64 4.55 12.26
CA LEU A 286 -5.62 4.78 11.26
C LEU A 286 -4.26 4.87 11.95
N GLU A 287 -3.32 4.05 11.51
CA GLU A 287 -1.93 4.07 11.92
C GLU A 287 -1.06 4.65 10.82
N ALA A 288 -0.02 5.40 11.19
CA ALA A 288 1.00 5.96 10.32
C ALA A 288 2.37 5.37 10.66
N TYR A 289 3.19 5.14 9.64
CA TYR A 289 4.56 4.65 9.80
C TYR A 289 5.55 5.82 9.86
N ASP A 290 6.25 5.96 10.99
CA ASP A 290 7.24 7.03 11.22
C ASP A 290 8.63 6.72 10.64
N GLY A 291 8.78 5.56 9.98
CA GLY A 291 10.06 5.05 9.48
C GLY A 291 10.69 3.99 10.39
N ARG A 292 10.13 3.77 11.58
CA ARG A 292 10.56 2.76 12.56
C ARG A 292 9.39 1.96 13.12
N HIS A 293 8.29 2.64 13.46
CA HIS A 293 7.13 2.07 14.14
C HIS A 293 5.83 2.51 13.46
N TRP A 294 4.81 1.71 13.63
CA TRP A 294 3.44 2.09 13.33
C TRP A 294 2.83 2.72 14.56
N CYS A 295 2.27 3.90 14.39
CA CYS A 295 1.74 4.72 15.47
C CYS A 295 0.33 5.18 15.14
N ASP A 296 -0.52 5.25 16.13
CA ASP A 296 -1.86 5.81 15.98
C ASP A 296 -1.80 7.22 15.38
N LEU A 297 -2.55 7.42 14.31
CA LEU A 297 -2.72 8.73 13.72
C LEU A 297 -4.01 9.33 14.27
N PRO A 298 -3.96 10.30 15.21
CA PRO A 298 -5.15 10.86 15.85
C PRO A 298 -6.19 11.28 14.82
N ALA A 299 -7.46 10.98 15.09
CA ALA A 299 -8.55 11.42 14.22
C ALA A 299 -8.48 12.93 14.01
N HIS A 300 -8.65 13.38 12.77
CA HIS A 300 -8.76 14.81 12.50
C HIS A 300 -10.00 15.32 13.26
N PRO A 301 -9.91 16.37 14.09
CA PRO A 301 -11.10 16.94 14.68
C PRO A 301 -12.04 17.28 13.53
N SER A 302 -13.24 16.68 13.56
CA SER A 302 -14.30 16.98 12.61
C SER A 302 -14.56 18.47 12.74
N GLY A 303 -14.20 19.26 11.71
CA GLY A 303 -14.55 20.66 11.65
C GLY A 303 -16.06 20.79 11.88
N THR A 304 -16.40 21.57 12.87
CA THR A 304 -17.73 22.09 13.19
C THR A 304 -18.33 22.82 12.01
#